data_d2ab89bc016c0e86d485131b8543a946
#
_entry.id   d2ab89bc016c0e86d485131b8543a946
#
_cell.length_a   1.000
_cell.length_b   1.000
_cell.length_c   1.000
_cell.angle_alpha   90.00
_cell.angle_beta   90.00
_cell.angle_gamma   90.00
#
_symmetry.space_group_name_H-M   'P 1'
#
loop_
_entity.id
_entity.type
_entity.pdbx_description
1 polymer ?
#
loop_
_entity_poly.entity_id
_entity_poly.type
_entity_poly.pdbx_seq_one_letter_code
_entity_poly.pdbx_strand_id
1 'polypeptide(L)'
;TIVCAALFMGCDGIEEIELPDTITEIGDSAFKSCKNLNKVIIPESVTKIDGDAFAECSGLVDIKMHEGINTIGSRAFYKCDRLLDIVIPDSVEKIEFEAFRGCDKLENIKLSENLTIVGYGVFGDCKSISKIEIPKSLKKFDGTWGRGTNLSYGAFGGCSNLKTVNFEAGSTIVCAALFMGCDGIEEI
;
A
#
# COMPACT_ATOMS: atom_id res chain seq x y z
N THR A 1 -12.52 7.18 -18.51
CA THR A 1 -11.87 8.49 -18.27
C THR A 1 -10.82 8.32 -17.19
N ILE A 2 -9.70 9.02 -17.31
CA ILE A 2 -8.54 8.87 -16.41
C ILE A 2 -8.28 10.23 -15.74
N VAL A 3 -7.97 10.24 -14.43
CA VAL A 3 -7.25 11.38 -13.86
C VAL A 3 -5.84 11.35 -14.43
N CYS A 4 -5.52 12.31 -15.29
CA CYS A 4 -4.26 12.31 -16.03
C CYS A 4 -3.05 12.28 -15.09
N ALA A 5 -1.95 11.73 -15.59
CA ALA A 5 -0.69 11.70 -14.85
C ALA A 5 -0.29 13.11 -14.37
N ALA A 6 0.13 13.21 -13.12
CA ALA A 6 0.60 14.42 -12.46
C ALA A 6 -0.37 15.63 -12.48
N LEU A 7 -1.67 15.42 -12.74
CA LEU A 7 -2.64 16.52 -12.92
C LEU A 7 -2.71 17.47 -11.72
N PHE A 8 -2.66 16.93 -10.51
CA PHE A 8 -2.72 17.67 -9.25
C PHE A 8 -1.40 17.60 -8.45
N MET A 9 -0.33 17.14 -9.07
CA MET A 9 0.96 16.97 -8.39
C MET A 9 1.40 18.27 -7.68
N GLY A 10 1.69 18.17 -6.38
CA GLY A 10 2.14 19.31 -5.56
C GLY A 10 1.06 20.34 -5.24
N CYS A 11 -0.21 20.01 -5.46
CA CYS A 11 -1.31 20.94 -5.15
C CYS A 11 -1.60 20.94 -3.63
N ASP A 12 -0.75 21.63 -2.85
CA ASP A 12 -0.88 21.71 -1.39
C ASP A 12 -2.16 22.44 -0.91
N GLY A 13 -2.87 23.14 -1.79
CA GLY A 13 -4.14 23.79 -1.46
C GLY A 13 -5.34 22.85 -1.43
N ILE A 14 -5.21 21.60 -1.87
CA ILE A 14 -6.30 20.63 -1.90
C ILE A 14 -6.33 19.88 -0.56
N GLU A 15 -7.43 20.00 0.18
CA GLU A 15 -7.66 19.28 1.43
C GLU A 15 -8.55 18.05 1.23
N GLU A 16 -9.58 18.18 0.40
CA GLU A 16 -10.48 17.10 0.03
C GLU A 16 -10.72 17.13 -1.48
N ILE A 17 -10.94 15.97 -2.08
CA ILE A 17 -11.30 15.87 -3.48
C ILE A 17 -12.38 14.80 -3.68
N GLU A 18 -13.39 15.14 -4.46
CA GLU A 18 -14.41 14.22 -4.95
C GLU A 18 -14.20 14.01 -6.45
N LEU A 19 -13.99 12.76 -6.83
CA LEU A 19 -13.76 12.40 -8.23
C LEU A 19 -15.09 12.02 -8.89
N PRO A 20 -15.32 12.43 -10.17
CA PRO A 20 -16.53 12.04 -10.90
C PRO A 20 -16.63 10.53 -11.13
N ASP A 21 -17.84 9.99 -11.11
CA ASP A 21 -18.14 8.55 -11.36
C ASP A 21 -17.76 8.06 -12.78
N THR A 22 -17.28 8.95 -13.63
CA THR A 22 -16.80 8.61 -14.97
C THR A 22 -15.30 8.26 -14.98
N ILE A 23 -14.59 8.44 -13.85
CA ILE A 23 -13.17 8.13 -13.72
C ILE A 23 -13.00 6.62 -13.52
N THR A 24 -12.17 5.99 -14.35
CA THR A 24 -11.87 4.56 -14.29
C THR A 24 -10.45 4.24 -13.82
N GLU A 25 -9.59 5.26 -13.80
CA GLU A 25 -8.19 5.12 -13.39
C GLU A 25 -7.67 6.41 -12.78
N ILE A 26 -6.92 6.29 -11.69
CA ILE A 26 -6.13 7.37 -11.11
C ILE A 26 -4.71 7.19 -11.63
N GLY A 27 -4.29 8.10 -12.51
CA GLY A 27 -3.04 7.99 -13.26
C GLY A 27 -1.79 8.22 -12.42
N ASP A 28 -0.63 7.91 -13.02
CA ASP A 28 0.67 8.02 -12.38
C ASP A 28 0.90 9.42 -11.79
N SER A 29 1.33 9.46 -10.52
CA SER A 29 1.65 10.70 -9.80
C SER A 29 0.50 11.73 -9.73
N ALA A 30 -0.76 11.33 -10.00
CA ALA A 30 -1.89 12.27 -10.18
C ALA A 30 -2.07 13.25 -9.02
N PHE A 31 -1.88 12.79 -7.77
CA PHE A 31 -1.96 13.59 -6.54
C PHE A 31 -0.64 13.58 -5.74
N LYS A 32 0.47 13.21 -6.38
CA LYS A 32 1.77 13.14 -5.71
C LYS A 32 2.09 14.46 -5.00
N SER A 33 2.53 14.36 -3.74
CA SER A 33 2.93 15.50 -2.90
C SER A 33 1.81 16.52 -2.63
N CYS A 34 0.52 16.13 -2.69
CA CYS A 34 -0.58 16.95 -2.17
C CYS A 34 -0.60 16.85 -0.64
N LYS A 35 0.23 17.63 0.04
CA LYS A 35 0.53 17.45 1.48
C LYS A 35 -0.63 17.72 2.42
N ASN A 36 -1.61 18.53 2.02
CA ASN A 36 -2.79 18.84 2.82
C ASN A 36 -4.01 17.97 2.45
N LEU A 37 -3.91 17.15 1.42
CA LEU A 37 -4.98 16.23 1.05
C LEU A 37 -5.18 15.21 2.19
N ASN A 38 -6.31 15.34 2.88
CA ASN A 38 -6.60 14.52 4.06
C ASN A 38 -7.64 13.44 3.81
N LYS A 39 -8.48 13.62 2.78
CA LYS A 39 -9.54 12.69 2.43
C LYS A 39 -9.72 12.58 0.91
N VAL A 40 -9.87 11.35 0.45
CA VAL A 40 -10.21 11.04 -0.94
C VAL A 40 -11.36 10.05 -0.98
N ILE A 41 -12.38 10.36 -1.77
CA ILE A 41 -13.45 9.42 -2.09
C ILE A 41 -13.17 8.87 -3.48
N ILE A 42 -12.88 7.57 -3.55
CA ILE A 42 -12.64 6.88 -4.82
C ILE A 42 -13.98 6.38 -5.36
N PRO A 43 -14.40 6.82 -6.56
CA PRO A 43 -15.66 6.35 -7.16
C PRO A 43 -15.62 4.85 -7.49
N GLU A 44 -16.79 4.19 -7.44
CA GLU A 44 -16.98 2.77 -7.77
C GLU A 44 -16.52 2.38 -9.19
N SER A 45 -16.37 3.36 -10.08
CA SER A 45 -15.89 3.19 -11.45
C SER A 45 -14.38 3.02 -11.57
N VAL A 46 -13.61 3.37 -10.51
CA VAL A 46 -12.15 3.28 -10.53
C VAL A 46 -11.72 1.83 -10.35
N THR A 47 -10.96 1.32 -11.30
CA THR A 47 -10.43 -0.05 -11.25
C THR A 47 -8.91 -0.12 -11.02
N LYS A 48 -8.23 1.02 -11.16
CA LYS A 48 -6.77 1.08 -11.03
C LYS A 48 -6.31 2.35 -10.34
N ILE A 49 -5.40 2.20 -9.40
CA ILE A 49 -4.60 3.27 -8.81
C ILE A 49 -3.16 3.06 -9.30
N ASP A 50 -2.65 3.98 -10.12
CA ASP A 50 -1.36 3.82 -10.79
C ASP A 50 -0.17 4.22 -9.88
N GLY A 51 1.03 4.14 -10.43
CA GLY A 51 2.26 4.42 -9.69
C GLY A 51 2.31 5.82 -9.10
N ASP A 52 2.88 5.96 -7.91
CA ASP A 52 3.03 7.24 -7.21
C ASP A 52 1.72 8.06 -7.06
N ALA A 53 0.53 7.53 -7.37
CA ALA A 53 -0.73 8.30 -7.48
C ALA A 53 -1.01 9.23 -6.29
N PHE A 54 -0.76 8.78 -5.06
CA PHE A 54 -0.88 9.53 -3.81
C PHE A 54 0.43 9.57 -3.03
N ALA A 55 1.58 9.36 -3.68
CA ALA A 55 2.87 9.38 -3.01
C ALA A 55 3.11 10.74 -2.32
N GLU A 56 3.63 10.69 -1.10
CA GLU A 56 3.94 11.89 -0.30
C GLU A 56 2.71 12.77 0.05
N CYS A 57 1.50 12.22 -0.03
CA CYS A 57 0.31 12.85 0.54
C CYS A 57 0.35 12.71 2.06
N SER A 58 1.26 13.45 2.71
CA SER A 58 1.54 13.31 4.15
C SER A 58 0.36 13.71 5.05
N GLY A 59 -0.63 14.41 4.50
CA GLY A 59 -1.89 14.75 5.18
C GLY A 59 -2.95 13.66 5.14
N LEU A 60 -2.82 12.65 4.27
CA LEU A 60 -3.86 11.66 4.02
C LEU A 60 -4.05 10.76 5.26
N VAL A 61 -5.26 10.82 5.83
CA VAL A 61 -5.62 10.07 7.06
C VAL A 61 -6.47 8.85 6.74
N ASP A 62 -7.41 8.98 5.81
CA ASP A 62 -8.36 7.93 5.45
C ASP A 62 -8.50 7.85 3.93
N ILE A 63 -8.50 6.63 3.44
CA ILE A 63 -8.84 6.32 2.06
C ILE A 63 -9.64 5.03 2.01
N LYS A 64 -10.81 5.08 1.37
CA LYS A 64 -11.66 3.91 1.21
C LYS A 64 -11.56 3.39 -0.21
N MET A 65 -11.15 2.15 -0.30
CA MET A 65 -11.14 1.40 -1.55
C MET A 65 -12.39 0.50 -1.60
N HIS A 66 -12.88 0.24 -2.79
CA HIS A 66 -14.04 -0.62 -3.05
C HIS A 66 -13.64 -1.87 -3.84
N GLU A 67 -14.54 -2.85 -3.93
CA GLU A 67 -14.28 -4.16 -4.57
C GLU A 67 -14.10 -4.09 -6.10
N GLY A 68 -14.12 -2.93 -6.71
CA GLY A 68 -13.78 -2.77 -8.14
C GLY A 68 -12.29 -2.56 -8.41
N ILE A 69 -11.52 -2.17 -7.39
CA ILE A 69 -10.08 -1.88 -7.55
C ILE A 69 -9.32 -3.19 -7.64
N ASN A 70 -8.60 -3.41 -8.75
CA ASN A 70 -7.83 -4.63 -8.98
C ASN A 70 -6.31 -4.41 -8.96
N THR A 71 -5.85 -3.16 -9.07
CA THR A 71 -4.42 -2.83 -9.12
C THR A 71 -4.08 -1.65 -8.22
N ILE A 72 -3.08 -1.87 -7.36
CA ILE A 72 -2.42 -0.83 -6.56
C ILE A 72 -0.98 -0.77 -7.04
N GLY A 73 -0.65 0.31 -7.73
CA GLY A 73 0.63 0.52 -8.40
C GLY A 73 1.79 0.78 -7.46
N SER A 74 2.98 0.81 -8.04
CA SER A 74 4.22 1.05 -7.31
C SER A 74 4.21 2.40 -6.63
N ARG A 75 4.53 2.44 -5.32
CA ARG A 75 4.55 3.66 -4.51
C ARG A 75 3.23 4.43 -4.47
N ALA A 76 2.10 3.82 -4.79
CA ALA A 76 0.81 4.52 -4.88
C ALA A 76 0.49 5.36 -3.63
N PHE A 77 0.88 4.90 -2.44
CA PHE A 77 0.71 5.57 -1.14
C PHE A 77 2.05 5.74 -0.39
N TYR A 78 3.15 5.84 -1.13
CA TYR A 78 4.47 6.02 -0.54
C TYR A 78 4.51 7.26 0.36
N LYS A 79 4.94 7.11 1.63
CA LYS A 79 5.02 8.19 2.62
C LYS A 79 3.71 8.96 2.83
N CYS A 80 2.59 8.25 2.87
CA CYS A 80 1.35 8.77 3.44
C CYS A 80 1.45 8.67 4.97
N ASP A 81 2.24 9.57 5.58
CA ASP A 81 2.72 9.46 6.96
C ASP A 81 1.61 9.46 8.02
N ARG A 82 0.41 9.96 7.68
CA ARG A 82 -0.74 10.04 8.59
C ARG A 82 -1.81 9.00 8.33
N LEU A 83 -1.64 8.14 7.33
CA LEU A 83 -2.59 7.06 7.06
C LEU A 83 -2.61 6.08 8.25
N LEU A 84 -3.80 5.86 8.83
CA LEU A 84 -3.97 5.05 10.04
C LEU A 84 -4.39 3.62 9.74
N ASP A 85 -5.35 3.46 8.86
CA ASP A 85 -5.97 2.18 8.56
C ASP A 85 -6.04 1.97 7.06
N ILE A 86 -5.89 0.72 6.63
CA ILE A 86 -6.09 0.34 5.23
C ILE A 86 -6.79 -1.01 5.12
N VAL A 87 -7.84 -1.04 4.32
CA VAL A 87 -8.51 -2.27 3.90
C VAL A 87 -8.23 -2.45 2.41
N ILE A 88 -7.49 -3.49 2.08
CA ILE A 88 -7.24 -3.88 0.68
C ILE A 88 -8.42 -4.74 0.22
N PRO A 89 -9.18 -4.31 -0.81
CA PRO A 89 -10.32 -5.06 -1.32
C PRO A 89 -9.94 -6.46 -1.83
N ASP A 90 -10.89 -7.40 -1.76
CA ASP A 90 -10.64 -8.77 -2.21
C ASP A 90 -10.51 -8.90 -3.74
N SER A 91 -10.85 -7.87 -4.49
CA SER A 91 -10.55 -7.73 -5.92
C SER A 91 -9.05 -7.53 -6.23
N VAL A 92 -8.24 -7.13 -5.23
CA VAL A 92 -6.80 -6.89 -5.42
C VAL A 92 -6.03 -8.19 -5.27
N GLU A 93 -5.44 -8.66 -6.37
CA GLU A 93 -4.60 -9.86 -6.39
C GLU A 93 -3.09 -9.56 -6.25
N LYS A 94 -2.70 -8.32 -6.53
CA LYS A 94 -1.30 -7.89 -6.49
C LYS A 94 -1.17 -6.48 -5.92
N ILE A 95 -0.19 -6.31 -5.01
CA ILE A 95 0.28 -4.99 -4.56
C ILE A 95 1.71 -4.82 -5.03
N GLU A 96 1.97 -3.71 -5.74
CA GLU A 96 3.27 -3.48 -6.36
C GLU A 96 4.30 -2.88 -5.39
N PHE A 97 5.51 -2.67 -5.90
CA PHE A 97 6.71 -2.20 -5.21
C PHE A 97 6.44 -0.95 -4.34
N GLU A 98 6.85 -1.00 -3.07
CA GLU A 98 6.79 0.12 -2.10
C GLU A 98 5.43 0.82 -1.98
N ALA A 99 4.32 0.17 -2.32
CA ALA A 99 3.01 0.83 -2.44
C ALA A 99 2.60 1.63 -1.19
N PHE A 100 2.90 1.13 0.02
CA PHE A 100 2.60 1.79 1.30
C PHE A 100 3.87 2.06 2.13
N ARG A 101 5.04 2.04 1.49
CA ARG A 101 6.29 2.23 2.23
C ARG A 101 6.34 3.59 2.92
N GLY A 102 6.75 3.60 4.20
CA GLY A 102 6.90 4.81 5.00
C GLY A 102 5.57 5.40 5.47
N CYS A 103 4.48 4.65 5.47
CA CYS A 103 3.25 5.03 6.14
C CYS A 103 3.45 4.87 7.67
N ASP A 104 4.15 5.81 8.30
CA ASP A 104 4.66 5.71 9.67
C ASP A 104 3.56 5.50 10.72
N LYS A 105 2.33 5.96 10.47
CA LYS A 105 1.19 5.85 11.38
C LYS A 105 0.24 4.70 11.07
N LEU A 106 0.53 3.92 10.04
CA LEU A 106 -0.32 2.80 9.65
C LEU A 106 -0.28 1.70 10.73
N GLU A 107 -1.40 1.50 11.38
CA GLU A 107 -1.57 0.55 12.49
C GLU A 107 -2.34 -0.70 12.07
N ASN A 108 -3.46 -0.52 11.35
CA ASN A 108 -4.36 -1.60 11.00
C ASN A 108 -4.35 -1.85 9.50
N ILE A 109 -4.04 -3.08 9.14
CA ILE A 109 -4.05 -3.53 7.75
C ILE A 109 -4.91 -4.77 7.65
N LYS A 110 -5.95 -4.70 6.79
CA LYS A 110 -6.63 -5.88 6.30
C LYS A 110 -6.15 -6.14 4.86
N LEU A 111 -5.46 -7.26 4.65
CA LEU A 111 -5.06 -7.69 3.31
C LEU A 111 -6.23 -8.37 2.59
N SER A 112 -6.22 -8.31 1.26
CA SER A 112 -7.14 -9.04 0.38
C SER A 112 -7.04 -10.55 0.63
N GLU A 113 -8.17 -11.23 0.71
CA GLU A 113 -8.23 -12.70 0.81
C GLU A 113 -7.79 -13.38 -0.50
N ASN A 114 -7.75 -12.65 -1.61
CA ASN A 114 -7.28 -13.12 -2.91
C ASN A 114 -5.87 -12.62 -3.28
N LEU A 115 -5.18 -11.97 -2.35
CA LEU A 115 -3.83 -11.44 -2.59
C LEU A 115 -2.85 -12.58 -2.87
N THR A 116 -2.29 -12.62 -4.07
CA THR A 116 -1.36 -13.68 -4.51
C THR A 116 0.08 -13.21 -4.58
N ILE A 117 0.30 -11.93 -4.82
CA ILE A 117 1.64 -11.35 -5.03
C ILE A 117 1.80 -10.06 -4.22
N VAL A 118 2.88 -9.99 -3.46
CA VAL A 118 3.31 -8.78 -2.75
C VAL A 118 4.69 -8.38 -3.26
N GLY A 119 4.82 -7.12 -3.66
CA GLY A 119 6.09 -6.54 -4.11
C GLY A 119 7.08 -6.28 -2.98
N TYR A 120 8.30 -5.98 -3.36
CA TYR A 120 9.35 -5.55 -2.43
C TYR A 120 8.93 -4.29 -1.67
N GLY A 121 9.18 -4.29 -0.34
CA GLY A 121 9.00 -3.11 0.51
C GLY A 121 7.57 -2.56 0.56
N VAL A 122 6.54 -3.33 0.22
CA VAL A 122 5.14 -2.83 0.13
C VAL A 122 4.74 -2.09 1.40
N PHE A 123 5.04 -2.62 2.57
CA PHE A 123 4.81 -2.00 3.88
C PHE A 123 6.13 -1.66 4.58
N GLY A 124 7.21 -1.49 3.81
CA GLY A 124 8.52 -1.16 4.37
C GLY A 124 8.48 0.11 5.20
N ASP A 125 9.20 0.15 6.30
CA ASP A 125 9.28 1.30 7.21
C ASP A 125 7.94 1.77 7.82
N CYS A 126 6.88 0.94 7.80
CA CYS A 126 5.61 1.20 8.50
C CYS A 126 5.79 0.90 10.00
N LYS A 127 6.20 1.90 10.77
CA LYS A 127 6.67 1.72 12.16
C LYS A 127 5.57 1.43 13.17
N SER A 128 4.31 1.74 12.86
CA SER A 128 3.19 1.54 13.80
C SER A 128 2.53 0.17 13.67
N ILE A 129 2.83 -0.61 12.65
CA ILE A 129 2.28 -1.98 12.50
C ILE A 129 2.82 -2.85 13.62
N SER A 130 1.92 -3.40 14.46
CA SER A 130 2.28 -4.32 15.53
C SER A 130 1.90 -5.77 15.27
N LYS A 131 0.89 -5.99 14.41
CA LYS A 131 0.37 -7.30 14.04
C LYS A 131 0.01 -7.32 12.55
N ILE A 132 0.21 -8.46 11.92
CA ILE A 132 -0.26 -8.69 10.54
C ILE A 132 -0.84 -10.09 10.38
N GLU A 133 -1.89 -10.21 9.59
CA GLU A 133 -2.47 -11.48 9.15
C GLU A 133 -2.14 -11.71 7.68
N ILE A 134 -1.47 -12.81 7.38
CA ILE A 134 -1.05 -13.18 6.02
C ILE A 134 -2.08 -14.15 5.44
N PRO A 135 -2.75 -13.78 4.34
CA PRO A 135 -3.76 -14.64 3.74
C PRO A 135 -3.13 -15.90 3.12
N LYS A 136 -3.87 -17.00 3.14
CA LYS A 136 -3.44 -18.27 2.52
C LYS A 136 -3.29 -18.21 1.01
N SER A 137 -3.92 -17.20 0.38
CA SER A 137 -3.83 -16.94 -1.06
C SER A 137 -2.46 -16.45 -1.49
N LEU A 138 -1.67 -15.86 -0.59
CA LEU A 138 -0.35 -15.31 -0.91
C LEU A 138 0.60 -16.43 -1.35
N LYS A 139 1.12 -16.32 -2.58
CA LYS A 139 1.99 -17.35 -3.22
C LYS A 139 3.38 -16.83 -3.56
N LYS A 140 3.52 -15.53 -3.72
CA LYS A 140 4.77 -14.96 -4.20
C LYS A 140 5.11 -13.64 -3.54
N PHE A 141 6.37 -13.53 -3.12
CA PHE A 141 7.04 -12.27 -2.84
C PHE A 141 7.85 -11.89 -4.07
N ASP A 142 7.51 -10.77 -4.71
CA ASP A 142 8.22 -10.27 -5.88
C ASP A 142 9.33 -9.31 -5.47
N GLY A 143 10.48 -9.88 -5.15
CA GLY A 143 11.69 -9.12 -4.77
C GLY A 143 12.52 -8.62 -5.97
N THR A 144 12.01 -8.70 -7.20
CA THR A 144 12.82 -8.54 -8.42
C THR A 144 13.17 -7.09 -8.80
N TRP A 145 12.65 -6.08 -8.10
CA TRP A 145 12.97 -4.68 -8.36
C TRP A 145 14.21 -4.23 -7.58
N GLY A 146 15.24 -3.91 -8.33
CA GLY A 146 16.46 -3.29 -7.84
C GLY A 146 17.73 -4.11 -8.08
N ARG A 147 18.17 -4.24 -9.34
CA ARG A 147 19.56 -4.55 -9.60
C ARG A 147 20.41 -3.42 -8.99
N GLY A 148 20.95 -3.65 -7.79
CA GLY A 148 21.84 -2.71 -7.11
C GLY A 148 21.31 -2.11 -5.80
N THR A 149 20.09 -2.39 -5.36
CA THR A 149 19.65 -2.04 -4.01
C THR A 149 20.00 -3.18 -3.05
N ASN A 150 20.52 -2.84 -1.87
CA ASN A 150 20.70 -3.81 -0.79
C ASN A 150 19.35 -4.51 -0.56
N LEU A 151 19.30 -5.82 -0.79
CA LEU A 151 18.13 -6.69 -0.56
C LEU A 151 17.80 -6.84 0.94
N SER A 152 17.96 -5.76 1.70
CA SER A 152 17.82 -5.78 3.16
C SER A 152 16.38 -5.66 3.63
N TYR A 153 15.40 -5.56 2.72
CA TYR A 153 14.02 -5.32 3.10
C TYR A 153 13.08 -6.32 2.44
N GLY A 154 12.27 -7.00 3.27
CA GLY A 154 11.11 -7.77 2.84
C GLY A 154 9.90 -6.87 2.55
N ALA A 155 8.75 -7.46 2.29
CA ALA A 155 7.50 -6.70 2.11
C ALA A 155 7.19 -5.82 3.33
N PHE A 156 7.58 -6.25 4.55
CA PHE A 156 7.42 -5.56 5.83
C PHE A 156 8.76 -5.07 6.41
N GLY A 157 9.80 -4.94 5.60
CA GLY A 157 11.13 -4.57 6.08
C GLY A 157 11.13 -3.24 6.83
N GLY A 158 11.78 -3.19 8.00
CA GLY A 158 11.84 -1.98 8.83
C GLY A 158 10.56 -1.68 9.64
N CYS A 159 9.58 -2.60 9.68
CA CYS A 159 8.43 -2.53 10.59
C CYS A 159 8.91 -2.84 12.03
N SER A 160 9.53 -1.87 12.69
CA SER A 160 10.23 -2.06 13.96
C SER A 160 9.33 -2.47 15.14
N ASN A 161 8.04 -2.18 15.07
CA ASN A 161 7.07 -2.55 16.11
C ASN A 161 6.28 -3.82 15.77
N LEU A 162 6.53 -4.46 14.62
CA LEU A 162 5.84 -5.70 14.25
C LEU A 162 6.30 -6.84 15.18
N LYS A 163 5.37 -7.33 15.99
CA LYS A 163 5.60 -8.37 17.01
C LYS A 163 4.95 -9.70 16.65
N THR A 164 3.75 -9.65 16.08
CA THR A 164 2.95 -10.83 15.82
C THR A 164 2.65 -10.96 14.32
N VAL A 165 2.97 -12.14 13.78
CA VAL A 165 2.63 -12.50 12.41
C VAL A 165 1.77 -13.74 12.43
N ASN A 166 0.53 -13.63 11.99
CA ASN A 166 -0.38 -14.75 11.86
C ASN A 166 -0.48 -15.18 10.40
N PHE A 167 -0.36 -16.49 10.18
CA PHE A 167 -0.65 -17.07 8.87
C PHE A 167 -2.03 -17.73 8.88
N GLU A 168 -2.85 -17.42 7.90
CA GLU A 168 -4.13 -18.11 7.73
C GLU A 168 -3.90 -19.61 7.51
N ALA A 169 -4.77 -20.46 8.10
CA ALA A 169 -4.67 -21.91 7.96
C ALA A 169 -4.65 -22.33 6.49
N GLY A 170 -3.66 -23.11 6.10
CA GLY A 170 -3.43 -23.52 4.71
C GLY A 170 -2.47 -22.63 3.93
N SER A 171 -1.87 -21.62 4.55
CA SER A 171 -0.78 -20.86 3.96
C SER A 171 0.38 -21.75 3.55
N THR A 172 0.87 -21.59 2.32
CA THR A 172 1.98 -22.38 1.76
C THR A 172 3.26 -21.58 1.63
N ILE A 173 3.19 -20.27 1.85
CA ILE A 173 4.35 -19.38 1.78
C ILE A 173 4.84 -19.06 3.19
N VAL A 174 6.05 -19.52 3.50
CA VAL A 174 6.84 -19.05 4.64
C VAL A 174 8.13 -18.51 4.05
N CYS A 175 8.10 -17.26 3.62
CA CYS A 175 9.26 -16.62 3.01
C CYS A 175 9.90 -15.68 4.03
N ALA A 176 11.08 -16.03 4.55
CA ALA A 176 11.85 -15.17 5.45
C ALA A 176 12.07 -13.76 4.85
N ALA A 177 12.10 -13.65 3.53
CA ALA A 177 12.22 -12.37 2.84
C ALA A 177 11.03 -11.44 3.06
N LEU A 178 9.84 -11.91 3.45
CA LEU A 178 8.71 -11.04 3.76
C LEU A 178 9.01 -10.11 4.93
N PHE A 179 9.71 -10.59 5.94
CA PHE A 179 9.96 -9.92 7.22
C PHE A 179 11.44 -9.57 7.45
N MET A 180 12.24 -9.56 6.38
CA MET A 180 13.64 -9.20 6.49
C MET A 180 13.78 -7.76 7.01
N GLY A 181 14.46 -7.57 8.14
CA GLY A 181 14.59 -6.28 8.81
C GLY A 181 13.46 -5.96 9.81
N CYS A 182 12.63 -6.95 10.18
CA CYS A 182 11.69 -6.86 11.30
C CYS A 182 12.33 -7.49 12.54
N ASP A 183 13.09 -6.72 13.29
CA ASP A 183 13.86 -7.24 14.45
C ASP A 183 12.98 -7.45 15.69
N GLY A 184 11.73 -7.02 15.65
CA GLY A 184 10.79 -7.04 16.77
C GLY A 184 9.86 -8.26 16.83
N ILE A 185 9.93 -9.20 15.88
CA ILE A 185 8.99 -10.32 15.82
C ILE A 185 9.21 -11.27 17.01
N GLU A 186 8.18 -11.44 17.82
CA GLU A 186 8.16 -12.31 19.00
C GLU A 186 7.37 -13.59 18.73
N GLU A 187 6.39 -13.57 17.81
CA GLU A 187 5.45 -14.65 17.54
C GLU A 187 5.14 -14.77 16.04
N ILE A 188 5.16 -16.03 15.53
CA ILE A 188 4.81 -16.40 14.14
C ILE A 188 3.87 -17.62 14.16
#